data_b2cf1ec848aaf3cef4eca16f48b1d7be
#
_entry.id   b2cf1ec848aaf3cef4eca16f48b1d7be
#
_cell.length_a   1.000
_cell.length_b   1.000
_cell.length_c   1.000
_cell.angle_alpha   90.00
_cell.angle_beta   90.00
_cell.angle_gamma   90.00
#
_symmetry.space_group_name_H-M   'P 1'
#
loop_
_entity.id
_entity.type
_entity.pdbx_description
1 polymer ?
#
loop_
_entity_poly.entity_id
_entity_poly.type
_entity_poly.pdbx_seq_one_letter_code
_entity_poly.pdbx_strand_id
1 'polypeptide(L)'
;LDEQLPGMSGLEFAALLNEQLSLPVIFLTAFGDPGRVRSAVERGALGYLVKPIDVEQLLPTLRTALARSEDLRRLHRNGQNLQRALDERREISIAVGILMERLRIERQPAFEMLRKTARTQRRKIEDVARDLLQAPAENLAKMR
;
A
#
# COMPACT_ATOMS: atom_id res chain seq x y z
N LEU A 1 -17.15 -1.22 18.11
CA LEU A 1 -16.86 0.11 18.63
C LEU A 1 -18.16 0.83 18.97
N ASP A 2 -18.27 1.41 20.15
CA ASP A 2 -19.39 2.30 20.48
C ASP A 2 -19.19 3.66 19.79
N GLU A 3 -20.28 4.27 19.37
CA GLU A 3 -20.24 5.60 18.74
C GLU A 3 -19.92 6.71 19.74
N GLN A 4 -20.32 6.52 21.01
CA GLN A 4 -20.03 7.46 22.09
C GLN A 4 -18.96 6.87 23.01
N LEU A 5 -17.76 7.44 22.93
CA LEU A 5 -16.63 7.10 23.78
C LEU A 5 -16.29 8.28 24.72
N PRO A 6 -15.81 8.04 25.94
CA PRO A 6 -15.32 9.11 26.80
C PRO A 6 -14.13 9.84 26.16
N GLY A 7 -14.27 11.17 26.00
CA GLY A 7 -13.17 12.03 25.55
C GLY A 7 -12.95 12.16 24.06
N MET A 8 -13.52 11.26 23.22
CA MET A 8 -13.44 11.36 21.76
C MET A 8 -14.67 10.70 21.12
N SER A 9 -15.02 11.14 19.92
CA SER A 9 -16.08 10.52 19.13
C SER A 9 -15.63 9.15 18.63
N GLY A 10 -16.51 8.12 18.71
CA GLY A 10 -16.25 6.82 18.11
C GLY A 10 -15.93 6.91 16.60
N LEU A 11 -16.51 7.87 15.89
CA LEU A 11 -16.22 8.14 14.47
C LEU A 11 -14.78 8.63 14.25
N GLU A 12 -14.27 9.52 15.10
CA GLU A 12 -12.88 9.99 15.05
C GLU A 12 -11.91 8.85 15.37
N PHE A 13 -12.24 8.05 16.40
CA PHE A 13 -11.43 6.91 16.75
C PHE A 13 -11.41 5.84 15.65
N ALA A 14 -12.54 5.59 14.99
CA ALA A 14 -12.62 4.68 13.85
C ALA A 14 -11.74 5.14 12.68
N ALA A 15 -11.73 6.46 12.38
CA ALA A 15 -10.86 7.01 11.36
C ALA A 15 -9.38 6.76 11.67
N LEU A 16 -8.93 7.00 12.91
CA LEU A 16 -7.58 6.72 13.36
C LEU A 16 -7.22 5.23 13.24
N LEU A 17 -8.12 4.32 13.65
CA LEU A 17 -7.90 2.87 13.53
C LEU A 17 -7.75 2.43 12.06
N ASN A 18 -8.55 3.01 11.19
CA ASN A 18 -8.49 2.69 9.76
C ASN A 18 -7.23 3.24 9.11
N GLU A 19 -6.89 4.51 9.36
CA GLU A 19 -5.71 5.17 8.77
C GLU A 19 -4.39 4.61 9.26
N GLN A 20 -4.25 4.40 10.57
CA GLN A 20 -2.96 4.01 11.16
C GLN A 20 -2.75 2.50 11.19
N LEU A 21 -3.81 1.73 11.41
CA LEU A 21 -3.70 0.29 11.65
C LEU A 21 -4.42 -0.56 10.60
N SER A 22 -5.17 0.05 9.68
CA SER A 22 -6.01 -0.65 8.70
C SER A 22 -6.93 -1.69 9.36
N LEU A 23 -7.43 -1.37 10.57
CA LEU A 23 -8.33 -2.25 11.31
C LEU A 23 -9.77 -2.06 10.85
N PRO A 24 -10.50 -3.15 10.58
CA PRO A 24 -11.92 -3.08 10.27
C PRO A 24 -12.71 -2.65 11.50
N VAL A 25 -13.62 -1.71 11.33
CA VAL A 25 -14.47 -1.19 12.40
C VAL A 25 -15.92 -1.51 12.11
N ILE A 26 -16.63 -1.99 13.14
CA ILE A 26 -18.08 -2.12 13.17
C ILE A 26 -18.59 -1.27 14.32
N PHE A 27 -19.57 -0.42 14.04
CA PHE A 27 -20.21 0.39 15.08
C PHE A 27 -21.35 -0.33 15.76
N LEU A 28 -21.44 -0.12 17.07
CA LEU A 28 -22.54 -0.55 17.92
C LEU A 28 -23.19 0.71 18.49
N THR A 29 -24.44 0.96 18.16
CA THR A 29 -25.11 2.21 18.55
C THR A 29 -26.49 1.95 19.17
N ALA A 30 -26.92 2.86 20.02
CA ALA A 30 -28.29 2.87 20.52
C ALA A 30 -29.31 3.45 19.53
N PHE A 31 -28.85 4.10 18.46
CA PHE A 31 -29.71 4.84 17.53
C PHE A 31 -29.48 4.41 16.10
N GLY A 32 -30.56 3.98 15.41
CA GLY A 32 -30.56 3.60 14.00
C GLY A 32 -30.78 4.78 13.04
N ASP A 33 -30.21 5.97 13.30
CA ASP A 33 -30.35 7.12 12.41
C ASP A 33 -29.62 6.90 11.07
N PRO A 34 -30.34 6.96 9.93
CA PRO A 34 -29.73 6.76 8.61
C PRO A 34 -28.58 7.73 8.27
N GLY A 35 -28.61 8.95 8.80
CA GLY A 35 -27.54 9.93 8.62
C GLY A 35 -26.23 9.49 9.27
N ARG A 36 -26.32 8.95 10.47
CA ARG A 36 -25.15 8.41 11.21
C ARG A 36 -24.60 7.16 10.58
N VAL A 37 -25.47 6.26 10.11
CA VAL A 37 -25.03 5.06 9.34
C VAL A 37 -24.23 5.48 8.11
N ARG A 38 -24.72 6.46 7.35
CA ARG A 38 -23.99 6.98 6.17
C ARG A 38 -22.63 7.56 6.54
N SER A 39 -22.58 8.41 7.57
CA SER A 39 -21.31 9.01 8.05
C SER A 39 -20.31 7.95 8.52
N ALA A 40 -20.78 6.89 9.16
CA ALA A 40 -19.92 5.77 9.58
C ALA A 40 -19.33 5.03 8.38
N VAL A 41 -20.15 4.75 7.36
CA VAL A 41 -19.70 4.08 6.12
C VAL A 41 -18.70 4.94 5.34
N GLU A 42 -18.95 6.24 5.20
CA GLU A 42 -18.05 7.20 4.54
C GLU A 42 -16.68 7.28 5.22
N ARG A 43 -16.63 7.04 6.53
CA ARG A 43 -15.39 6.99 7.33
C ARG A 43 -14.76 5.58 7.40
N GLY A 44 -15.24 4.65 6.57
CA GLY A 44 -14.63 3.34 6.40
C GLY A 44 -15.13 2.25 7.35
N ALA A 45 -16.25 2.46 8.06
CA ALA A 45 -16.88 1.38 8.82
C ALA A 45 -17.35 0.25 7.89
N LEU A 46 -17.07 -0.97 8.28
CA LEU A 46 -17.46 -2.16 7.53
C LEU A 46 -18.81 -2.74 7.95
N GLY A 47 -19.37 -2.23 9.04
CA GLY A 47 -20.66 -2.63 9.54
C GLY A 47 -21.20 -1.69 10.60
N TYR A 48 -22.50 -1.80 10.84
CA TYR A 48 -23.24 -1.01 11.82
C TYR A 48 -24.34 -1.86 12.44
N LEU A 49 -24.40 -1.92 13.76
CA LEU A 49 -25.38 -2.69 14.50
C LEU A 49 -26.09 -1.81 15.52
N VAL A 50 -27.40 -1.93 15.61
CA VAL A 50 -28.23 -1.18 16.53
C VAL A 50 -28.48 -2.02 17.80
N LYS A 51 -28.33 -1.44 18.96
CA LYS A 51 -28.65 -2.05 20.26
C LYS A 51 -30.18 -2.04 20.47
N PRO A 52 -30.80 -3.08 21.07
CA PRO A 52 -30.14 -4.31 21.60
C PRO A 52 -29.67 -5.23 20.47
N ILE A 53 -28.46 -5.82 20.63
CA ILE A 53 -27.83 -6.63 19.60
C ILE A 53 -28.32 -8.07 19.74
N ASP A 54 -28.88 -8.56 18.65
CA ASP A 54 -29.19 -9.97 18.51
C ASP A 54 -27.94 -10.74 18.06
N VAL A 55 -27.60 -11.81 18.79
CA VAL A 55 -26.45 -12.68 18.49
C VAL A 55 -26.59 -13.30 17.10
N GLU A 56 -27.81 -13.60 16.64
CA GLU A 56 -28.07 -14.14 15.31
C GLU A 56 -27.70 -13.16 14.19
N GLN A 57 -27.79 -11.86 14.44
CA GLN A 57 -27.40 -10.80 13.51
C GLN A 57 -25.91 -10.44 13.62
N LEU A 58 -25.32 -10.56 14.81
CA LEU A 58 -23.95 -10.20 15.09
C LEU A 58 -22.97 -11.06 14.31
N LEU A 59 -23.12 -12.39 14.37
CA LEU A 59 -22.17 -13.30 13.72
C LEU A 59 -22.11 -13.17 12.20
N PRO A 60 -23.23 -13.11 11.45
CA PRO A 60 -23.19 -12.86 10.02
C PRO A 60 -22.57 -11.50 9.67
N THR A 61 -22.90 -10.46 10.42
CA THR A 61 -22.34 -9.11 10.20
C THR A 61 -20.82 -9.10 10.40
N LEU A 62 -20.31 -9.72 11.47
CA LEU A 62 -18.88 -9.86 11.69
C LEU A 62 -18.18 -10.63 10.57
N ARG A 63 -18.74 -11.76 10.12
CA ARG A 63 -18.17 -12.56 9.03
C ARG A 63 -18.10 -11.77 7.74
N THR A 64 -19.17 -11.07 7.39
CA THR A 64 -19.23 -10.23 6.17
C THR A 64 -18.20 -9.09 6.24
N ALA A 65 -18.11 -8.41 7.38
CA ALA A 65 -17.17 -7.33 7.58
C ALA A 65 -15.71 -7.81 7.52
N LEU A 66 -15.39 -8.95 8.12
CA LEU A 66 -14.07 -9.56 8.05
C LEU A 66 -13.69 -9.94 6.61
N ALA A 67 -14.59 -10.64 5.88
CA ALA A 67 -14.35 -11.00 4.49
C ALA A 67 -14.11 -9.76 3.63
N ARG A 68 -14.91 -8.72 3.78
CA ARG A 68 -14.76 -7.46 3.06
C ARG A 68 -13.42 -6.75 3.41
N SER A 69 -13.02 -6.80 4.69
CA SER A 69 -11.72 -6.26 5.12
C SER A 69 -10.55 -6.98 4.44
N GLU A 70 -10.61 -8.31 4.35
CA GLU A 70 -9.58 -9.09 3.67
C GLU A 70 -9.50 -8.77 2.17
N ASP A 71 -10.63 -8.63 1.50
CA ASP A 71 -10.67 -8.23 0.08
C ASP A 71 -10.08 -6.84 -0.14
N LEU A 72 -10.43 -5.86 0.68
CA LEU A 72 -9.87 -4.51 0.61
C LEU A 72 -8.36 -4.51 0.85
N ARG A 73 -7.87 -5.26 1.85
CA ARG A 73 -6.43 -5.41 2.12
C ARG A 73 -5.70 -6.08 0.96
N ARG A 74 -6.33 -7.07 0.33
CA ARG A 74 -5.76 -7.74 -0.85
C ARG A 74 -5.66 -6.79 -2.04
N LEU A 75 -6.71 -6.02 -2.31
CA LEU A 75 -6.71 -5.00 -3.37
C LEU A 75 -5.66 -3.93 -3.12
N HIS A 76 -5.54 -3.45 -1.89
CA HIS A 76 -4.54 -2.45 -1.52
C HIS A 76 -3.10 -2.97 -1.71
N ARG A 77 -2.82 -4.19 -1.24
CA ARG A 77 -1.50 -4.85 -1.45
C ARG A 77 -1.19 -5.04 -2.93
N ASN A 78 -2.17 -5.45 -3.72
CA ASN A 78 -1.98 -5.61 -5.17
C ASN A 78 -1.68 -4.28 -5.84
N GLY A 79 -2.39 -3.21 -5.47
CA GLY A 79 -2.12 -1.85 -5.95
C GLY A 79 -0.71 -1.39 -5.62
N GLN A 80 -0.28 -1.56 -4.37
CA GLN A 80 1.08 -1.20 -3.94
C GLN A 80 2.16 -2.02 -4.67
N ASN A 81 1.94 -3.32 -4.86
CA ASN A 81 2.88 -4.17 -5.58
C ASN A 81 3.00 -3.76 -7.05
N LEU A 82 1.87 -3.43 -7.70
CA LEU A 82 1.87 -2.94 -9.07
C LEU A 82 2.61 -1.60 -9.19
N GLN A 83 2.32 -0.66 -8.29
CA GLN A 83 3.00 0.64 -8.27
C GLN A 83 4.51 0.45 -8.11
N ARG A 84 4.93 -0.39 -7.15
CA ARG A 84 6.35 -0.70 -6.95
C ARG A 84 7.00 -1.29 -8.21
N ALA A 85 6.34 -2.25 -8.88
CA ALA A 85 6.86 -2.84 -10.10
C ALA A 85 7.00 -1.83 -11.25
N LEU A 86 6.10 -0.84 -11.33
CA LEU A 86 6.19 0.25 -12.30
C LEU A 86 7.36 1.19 -11.99
N ASP A 87 7.54 1.55 -10.73
CA ASP A 87 8.64 2.41 -10.27
C ASP A 87 10.00 1.73 -10.50
N GLU A 88 10.13 0.45 -10.18
CA GLU A 88 11.34 -0.35 -10.45
C GLU A 88 11.68 -0.40 -11.95
N ARG A 89 10.69 -0.63 -12.80
CA ARG A 89 10.89 -0.58 -14.26
C ARG A 89 11.34 0.79 -14.76
N ARG A 90 10.78 1.85 -14.17
CA ARG A 90 11.17 3.22 -14.51
C ARG A 90 12.61 3.50 -14.09
N GLU A 91 13.01 3.12 -12.88
CA GLU A 91 14.39 3.26 -12.38
C GLU A 91 15.40 2.55 -13.30
N ILE A 92 15.10 1.30 -13.68
CA ILE A 92 15.94 0.54 -14.64
C ILE A 92 16.06 1.27 -15.98
N SER A 93 14.94 1.77 -16.51
CA SER A 93 14.94 2.47 -17.80
C SER A 93 15.77 3.75 -17.77
N ILE A 94 15.69 4.51 -16.68
CA ILE A 94 16.51 5.72 -16.49
C ILE A 94 17.98 5.35 -16.33
N ALA A 95 18.30 4.33 -15.54
CA ALA A 95 19.66 3.84 -15.35
C ALA A 95 20.29 3.40 -16.68
N VAL A 96 19.54 2.67 -17.51
CA VAL A 96 19.98 2.29 -18.86
C VAL A 96 20.23 3.53 -19.73
N GLY A 97 19.35 4.53 -19.68
CA GLY A 97 19.52 5.79 -20.40
C GLY A 97 20.80 6.54 -20.00
N ILE A 98 21.11 6.56 -18.69
CA ILE A 98 22.37 7.15 -18.18
C ILE A 98 23.59 6.39 -18.72
N LEU A 99 23.56 5.05 -18.72
CA LEU A 99 24.64 4.25 -19.28
C LEU A 99 24.84 4.49 -20.78
N MET A 100 23.74 4.56 -21.54
CA MET A 100 23.78 4.87 -22.96
C MET A 100 24.46 6.20 -23.24
N GLU A 101 24.06 7.25 -22.52
CA GLU A 101 24.60 8.60 -22.71
C GLU A 101 26.10 8.66 -22.34
N ARG A 102 26.47 8.12 -21.21
CA ARG A 102 27.85 8.22 -20.67
C ARG A 102 28.84 7.35 -21.40
N LEU A 103 28.44 6.15 -21.81
CA LEU A 103 29.34 5.16 -22.44
C LEU A 103 29.22 5.18 -23.97
N ARG A 104 28.31 5.97 -24.53
CA ARG A 104 28.02 6.03 -25.98
C ARG A 104 27.71 4.65 -26.56
N ILE A 105 26.91 3.85 -25.84
CA ILE A 105 26.49 2.51 -26.24
C ILE A 105 24.98 2.47 -26.46
N GLU A 106 24.53 1.46 -27.20
CA GLU A 106 23.11 1.25 -27.43
C GLU A 106 22.39 0.66 -26.18
N ARG A 107 21.06 0.66 -26.24
CA ARG A 107 20.20 0.26 -25.14
C ARG A 107 20.46 -1.18 -24.67
N GLN A 108 20.59 -2.12 -25.63
CA GLN A 108 20.77 -3.53 -25.28
C GLN A 108 22.11 -3.79 -24.55
N PRO A 109 23.26 -3.33 -25.02
CA PRO A 109 24.52 -3.40 -24.28
C PRO A 109 24.46 -2.72 -22.91
N ALA A 110 23.82 -1.56 -22.79
CA ALA A 110 23.65 -0.85 -21.51
C ALA A 110 22.85 -1.69 -20.51
N PHE A 111 21.74 -2.29 -20.93
CA PHE A 111 20.93 -3.16 -20.10
C PHE A 111 21.68 -4.41 -19.66
N GLU A 112 22.43 -5.07 -20.57
CA GLU A 112 23.22 -6.26 -20.24
C GLU A 112 24.36 -5.94 -19.26
N MET A 113 24.96 -4.76 -19.35
CA MET A 113 25.95 -4.27 -18.40
C MET A 113 25.34 -4.14 -17.00
N LEU A 114 24.19 -3.48 -16.87
CA LEU A 114 23.48 -3.33 -15.59
C LEU A 114 23.13 -4.71 -15.00
N ARG A 115 22.62 -5.62 -15.84
CA ARG A 115 22.27 -7.00 -15.46
C ARG A 115 23.49 -7.82 -15.02
N LYS A 116 24.62 -7.70 -15.72
CA LYS A 116 25.88 -8.35 -15.36
C LYS A 116 26.40 -7.87 -14.01
N THR A 117 26.37 -6.57 -13.77
CA THR A 117 26.73 -5.96 -12.49
C THR A 117 25.88 -6.50 -11.34
N ALA A 118 24.56 -6.54 -11.53
CA ALA A 118 23.62 -7.07 -10.54
C ALA A 118 23.95 -8.54 -10.19
N ARG A 119 24.23 -9.38 -11.20
CA ARG A 119 24.63 -10.78 -11.00
C ARG A 119 25.96 -10.92 -10.26
N THR A 120 26.96 -10.14 -10.63
CA THR A 120 28.28 -10.17 -9.99
C THR A 120 28.21 -9.76 -8.54
N GLN A 121 27.37 -8.77 -8.22
CA GLN A 121 27.15 -8.29 -6.85
C GLN A 121 26.13 -9.12 -6.06
N ARG A 122 25.48 -10.11 -6.68
CA ARG A 122 24.38 -10.90 -6.09
C ARG A 122 23.25 -10.00 -5.54
N ARG A 123 22.92 -8.96 -6.27
CA ARG A 123 21.87 -7.98 -5.94
C ARG A 123 20.78 -7.98 -7.01
N LYS A 124 19.64 -7.41 -6.69
CA LYS A 124 18.59 -7.19 -7.69
C LYS A 124 19.01 -6.07 -8.65
N ILE A 125 18.55 -6.16 -9.90
CA ILE A 125 18.90 -5.16 -10.93
C ILE A 125 18.30 -3.78 -10.59
N GLU A 126 17.15 -3.75 -9.90
CA GLU A 126 16.48 -2.55 -9.41
C GLU A 126 17.36 -1.79 -8.39
N ASP A 127 18.00 -2.53 -7.47
CA ASP A 127 18.88 -1.94 -6.45
C ASP A 127 20.14 -1.33 -7.08
N VAL A 128 20.71 -2.03 -8.07
CA VAL A 128 21.88 -1.50 -8.81
C VAL A 128 21.48 -0.29 -9.66
N ALA A 129 20.29 -0.30 -10.26
CA ALA A 129 19.75 0.84 -10.99
C ALA A 129 19.59 2.05 -10.08
N ARG A 130 19.02 1.85 -8.89
CA ARG A 130 18.81 2.91 -7.90
C ARG A 130 20.13 3.52 -7.43
N ASP A 131 21.12 2.69 -7.13
CA ASP A 131 22.46 3.17 -6.76
C ASP A 131 23.08 4.02 -7.87
N LEU A 132 22.89 3.62 -9.13
CA LEU A 132 23.36 4.38 -10.28
C LEU A 132 22.69 5.75 -10.39
N LEU A 133 21.41 5.85 -10.07
CA LEU A 133 20.66 7.10 -10.06
C LEU A 133 21.09 8.04 -8.93
N GLN A 134 21.51 7.48 -7.80
CA GLN A 134 21.94 8.24 -6.62
C GLN A 134 23.43 8.54 -6.61
N ALA A 135 24.24 7.86 -7.43
CA ALA A 135 25.68 8.04 -7.46
C ALA A 135 26.09 9.35 -8.11
N PRO A 136 26.98 10.14 -7.48
CA PRO A 136 27.66 11.23 -8.15
C PRO A 136 28.39 10.71 -9.40
N ALA A 137 28.55 11.58 -10.40
CA ALA A 137 29.13 11.24 -11.73
C ALA A 137 30.47 10.50 -11.69
N GLU A 138 31.20 10.55 -10.58
CA GLU A 138 32.54 10.00 -10.40
C GLU A 138 32.61 8.49 -10.10
N ASN A 139 31.52 7.88 -9.64
CA ASN A 139 31.53 6.47 -9.17
C ASN A 139 31.34 5.40 -10.27
N LEU A 140 31.10 5.79 -11.49
CA LEU A 140 30.85 4.88 -12.61
C LEU A 140 32.11 4.22 -13.20
N ALA A 141 33.29 4.71 -12.88
CA ALA A 141 34.57 4.12 -13.29
C ALA A 141 34.80 2.70 -12.73
N LYS A 142 34.08 2.32 -11.67
CA LYS A 142 34.17 1.00 -11.03
C LYS A 142 33.26 -0.09 -11.66
N MET A 143 32.48 0.27 -12.68
CA MET A 143 31.59 -0.67 -13.38
C MET A 143 32.19 -1.21 -14.70
N ARG A 144 33.46 -0.96 -14.97
CA ARG A 144 34.18 -1.51 -16.11
C ARG A 144 34.72 -2.90 -15.85
#